data_5851f97006fcdca5499dc10fc3fc5b58
#
_entry.id   5851f97006fcdca5499dc10fc3fc5b58
#
_cell.length_a   1.000
_cell.length_b   1.000
_cell.length_c   1.000
_cell.angle_alpha   90.00
_cell.angle_beta   90.00
_cell.angle_gamma   90.00
#
_symmetry.space_group_name_H-M   'P 1'
#
loop_
_entity.id
_entity.type
_entity.pdbx_description
1 polymer ?
#
loop_
_entity_poly.entity_id
_entity_poly.type
_entity_poly.pdbx_seq_one_letter_code
_entity_poly.pdbx_strand_id
1 'polypeptide(L)' 'MQESSAIVLKRDCAAVQIPAGHQITLPAGTSVNVTQTLGGSFTVQAPGGLCRIA' A
#
# COMPACT_ATOMS: atom_id res chain seq x y z
N MET A 1 10.37 -15.14 12.23
CA MET A 1 9.16 -14.38 12.48
C MET A 1 9.01 -13.27 11.46
N GLN A 2 7.86 -13.15 10.94
CA GLN A 2 7.55 -12.14 9.95
C GLN A 2 7.14 -10.85 10.62
N GLU A 3 7.77 -9.79 10.25
CA GLU A 3 7.38 -8.48 10.76
C GLU A 3 6.78 -7.68 9.62
N SER A 4 5.62 -7.13 9.87
CA SER A 4 5.05 -6.19 8.93
C SER A 4 5.31 -4.79 9.42
N SER A 5 5.69 -3.92 8.48
CA SER A 5 5.97 -2.54 8.80
C SER A 5 4.71 -1.72 8.58
N ALA A 6 4.17 -1.21 9.67
CA ALA A 6 3.01 -0.33 9.60
C ALA A 6 3.50 1.10 9.44
N ILE A 7 2.97 1.79 8.44
CA ILE A 7 3.31 3.19 8.23
C ILE A 7 2.04 4.00 8.02
N VAL A 8 2.14 5.28 8.32
CA VAL A 8 1.06 6.22 8.08
C VAL A 8 1.50 7.11 6.93
N LEU A 9 0.65 7.21 5.92
CA LEU A 9 0.98 7.99 4.74
C LEU A 9 0.96 9.47 5.11
N LYS A 10 1.99 10.19 4.65
CA LYS A 10 2.11 11.62 4.92
C LYS A 10 1.45 12.47 3.85
N ARG A 11 1.08 11.84 2.73
CA ARG A 11 0.43 12.52 1.63
C ARG A 11 -0.38 11.50 0.86
N ASP A 12 -1.25 11.98 -0.02
CA ASP A 12 -2.02 11.09 -0.87
C ASP A 12 -1.10 10.31 -1.79
N CYS A 13 -1.36 9.02 -1.91
CA CYS A 13 -0.55 8.14 -2.73
C CYS A 13 -1.44 7.42 -3.73
N ALA A 14 -1.03 7.44 -5.00
CA ALA A 14 -1.70 6.64 -6.01
C ALA A 14 -1.33 5.18 -5.80
N ALA A 15 -2.29 4.30 -5.92
CA ALA A 15 -2.08 2.88 -5.72
C ALA A 15 -2.96 2.09 -6.67
N VAL A 16 -2.60 0.83 -6.87
CA VAL A 16 -3.38 -0.08 -7.70
C VAL A 16 -3.80 -1.25 -6.83
N GLN A 17 -5.09 -1.49 -6.75
CA GLN A 17 -5.61 -2.65 -6.01
C GLN A 17 -5.24 -3.93 -6.72
N ILE A 18 -4.83 -4.93 -5.98
CA ILE A 18 -4.54 -6.24 -6.51
C ILE A 18 -5.51 -7.25 -5.90
N PRO A 19 -5.93 -8.22 -6.70
CA PRO A 19 -5.57 -8.51 -8.10
C PRO A 19 -6.40 -7.75 -9.13
N ALA A 20 -7.37 -6.96 -8.71
CA ALA A 20 -8.34 -6.37 -9.62
C ALA A 20 -7.73 -5.34 -10.57
N GLY A 21 -6.67 -4.65 -10.14
CA GLY A 21 -6.02 -3.67 -10.99
C GLY A 21 -6.68 -2.31 -11.01
N HIS A 22 -7.60 -2.05 -10.08
CA HIS A 22 -8.26 -0.74 -10.01
C HIS A 22 -7.30 0.31 -9.46
N GLN A 23 -7.28 1.46 -10.08
CA GLN A 23 -6.49 2.58 -9.60
C GLN A 23 -7.26 3.31 -8.51
N ILE A 24 -6.62 3.51 -7.38
CA ILE A 24 -7.22 4.21 -6.25
C ILE A 24 -6.20 5.19 -5.70
N THR A 25 -6.68 6.10 -4.88
CA THR A 25 -5.82 7.02 -4.16
C THR A 25 -5.96 6.74 -2.67
N LEU A 26 -4.83 6.49 -2.02
CA LEU A 26 -4.79 6.33 -0.58
C LEU A 26 -4.54 7.70 0.03
N PRO A 27 -5.48 8.24 0.78
CA PRO A 27 -5.32 9.59 1.31
C PRO A 27 -4.25 9.66 2.40
N ALA A 28 -3.72 10.85 2.60
CA ALA A 28 -2.81 11.09 3.69
C ALA A 28 -3.46 10.70 5.00
N GLY A 29 -2.68 10.15 5.91
CA GLY A 29 -3.19 9.68 7.19
C GLY A 29 -3.66 8.23 7.18
N THR A 30 -3.66 7.59 6.01
CA THR A 30 -4.03 6.19 5.93
C THR A 30 -2.91 5.33 6.50
N SER A 31 -3.29 4.41 7.38
CA SER A 31 -2.33 3.46 7.95
C SER A 31 -2.31 2.21 7.08
N VAL A 32 -1.13 1.84 6.62
CA VAL A 32 -0.95 0.67 5.76
C VAL A 32 0.17 -0.19 6.31
N ASN A 33 0.14 -1.48 5.99
CA ASN A 33 1.20 -2.40 6.34
C ASN A 33 1.94 -2.79 5.06
N VAL A 34 3.24 -2.55 5.05
CA VAL A 34 4.08 -2.95 3.91
C VAL A 34 4.36 -4.44 4.05
N THR A 35 3.87 -5.22 3.09
CA THR A 35 4.03 -6.67 3.14
C THR A 35 5.17 -7.14 2.25
N GLN A 36 5.54 -6.37 1.23
CA GLN A 36 6.56 -6.78 0.30
C GLN A 36 7.09 -5.58 -0.45
N THR A 37 8.39 -5.59 -0.73
CA THR A 37 9.02 -4.59 -1.58
C THR A 37 9.72 -5.31 -2.71
N LEU A 38 9.45 -4.86 -3.94
CA LEU A 38 10.05 -5.47 -5.12
C LEU A 38 10.49 -4.38 -6.05
N GLY A 39 11.80 -4.25 -6.22
CA GLY A 39 12.32 -3.22 -7.09
C GLY A 39 11.90 -1.84 -6.62
N GLY A 40 11.22 -1.11 -7.45
CA GLY A 40 10.77 0.23 -7.11
C GLY A 40 9.35 0.31 -6.60
N SER A 41 8.72 -0.82 -6.30
CA SER A 41 7.33 -0.79 -5.88
C SER A 41 7.15 -1.47 -4.54
N PHE A 42 6.04 -1.14 -3.88
CA PHE A 42 5.70 -1.69 -2.57
C PHE A 42 4.31 -2.30 -2.64
N THR A 43 4.17 -3.49 -2.05
CA THR A 43 2.85 -4.07 -1.84
C THR A 43 2.46 -3.79 -0.40
N VAL A 44 1.31 -3.18 -0.22
CA VAL A 44 0.84 -2.80 1.11
C VAL A 44 -0.55 -3.34 1.35
N GLN A 45 -0.84 -3.62 2.60
CA GLN A 45 -2.19 -3.95 3.02
C GLN A 45 -2.83 -2.68 3.56
N ALA A 46 -3.85 -2.22 2.84
CA ALA A 46 -4.57 -1.01 3.18
C ALA A 46 -5.99 -1.41 3.61
N PRO A 47 -6.77 -0.46 4.13
CA PRO A 47 -8.14 -0.79 4.56
C PRO A 47 -9.01 -1.41 3.47
N GLY A 48 -8.74 -1.11 2.21
CA GLY A 48 -9.50 -1.69 1.10
C GLY A 48 -8.94 -2.98 0.55
N GLY A 49 -7.85 -3.50 1.11
CA GLY A 49 -7.21 -4.73 0.64
C GLY A 49 -5.77 -4.50 0.26
N LEU A 50 -5.23 -5.39 -0.58
CA LEU A 50 -3.84 -5.28 -1.01
C LEU A 50 -3.74 -4.28 -2.14
N CYS A 51 -2.73 -3.43 -2.08
CA CYS A 51 -2.48 -2.41 -3.08
C CYS A 51 -0.99 -2.36 -3.40
N ARG A 52 -0.68 -1.94 -4.61
CA ARG A 52 0.69 -1.73 -5.04
C ARG A 52 0.93 -0.25 -5.22
N ILE A 53 2.00 0.23 -4.62
CA ILE A 53 2.44 1.62 -4.74
C ILE A 53 3.78 1.60 -5.46
N ALA A 54 3.84 2.33 -6.55
CA ALA A 54 5.07 2.41 -7.34
C ALA A 54 6.04 3.40 -6.73
#